data_69d1992cf2f8ecb5ce00f582651a7ad6
#
_entry.id   69d1992cf2f8ecb5ce00f582651a7ad6
#
_cell.length_a   1.000
_cell.length_b   1.000
_cell.length_c   1.000
_cell.angle_alpha   90.00
_cell.angle_beta   90.00
_cell.angle_gamma   90.00
#
_symmetry.space_group_name_H-M   'P 1'
#
loop_
_entity.id
_entity.type
_entity.pdbx_description
1 polymer ?
#
loop_
_entity_poly.entity_id
_entity_poly.type
_entity_poly.pdbx_seq_one_letter_code
_entity_poly.pdbx_strand_id
1 'polypeptide(L)'
;MKKKLLAAVLCIAMTVSAMAVLTSCGNNDEPTGKTAEKVTLKVGMLGKDIKTACIILASKLGYFEDENLDVQFETVNSLPDGLTAVSMDKLDILPYGVIPSCSYISQGSDVVIIGGTISEGSEGIVADGAKYTALSQFEGKTFACFRMETGHMIMKGLLREAGVNAEFVYMDSQQSIVEAVKKGDADIGMVNSGFGYVAKQNGLDVGFRVGDFESDFPCCRQTASRTAVNDKREALIRFEKAALRAYATYLNDHETAIEALTEYSGQDAAYVEAIMYGTDDYDNAMIVSLDPNKKKVSDFYDVMKANGDIDADTEYDINDYIDPSIYGDALKAMIDAGENTDIYQQLLTEYEANN
;
A
#
# COMPACT_ATOMS: atom_id res chain seq x y z
N MET A 1 -40.41 62.66 -11.38
CA MET A 1 -41.72 62.64 -12.08
C MET A 1 -42.10 61.20 -12.28
N LYS A 2 -43.12 60.85 -11.54
CA LYS A 2 -44.39 60.24 -11.93
C LYS A 2 -44.23 58.81 -12.44
N LYS A 3 -44.63 57.85 -11.64
CA LYS A 3 -45.95 57.22 -11.42
C LYS A 3 -46.10 56.01 -12.33
N LYS A 4 -46.56 54.85 -11.99
CA LYS A 4 -47.51 54.21 -11.05
C LYS A 4 -47.64 52.78 -11.57
N LEU A 5 -47.62 51.73 -10.72
CA LEU A 5 -48.75 51.03 -10.06
C LEU A 5 -49.69 50.25 -11.01
N LEU A 6 -49.84 48.94 -10.78
CA LEU A 6 -50.99 48.09 -10.40
C LEU A 6 -50.73 46.68 -10.90
N ALA A 7 -50.60 45.63 -10.15
CA ALA A 7 -51.50 44.95 -9.23
C ALA A 7 -52.77 44.36 -9.90
N ALA A 8 -52.92 43.04 -9.79
CA ALA A 8 -54.14 42.25 -9.51
C ALA A 8 -53.90 40.80 -10.01
N VAL A 9 -53.86 39.77 -9.20
CA VAL A 9 -54.83 39.11 -8.32
C VAL A 9 -55.80 38.13 -9.06
N LEU A 10 -55.77 36.86 -8.54
CA LEU A 10 -56.81 35.81 -8.45
C LEU A 10 -57.11 34.99 -9.74
N CYS A 11 -57.37 33.71 -9.76
CA CYS A 11 -58.00 32.74 -8.80
C CYS A 11 -57.71 31.31 -9.28
N ILE A 12 -57.45 30.42 -8.36
CA ILE A 12 -58.10 29.20 -7.93
C ILE A 12 -58.97 28.46 -9.00
N ALA A 13 -58.58 27.20 -9.28
CA ALA A 13 -59.55 26.13 -9.44
C ALA A 13 -58.92 24.77 -9.05
N MET A 14 -59.36 24.24 -7.90
CA MET A 14 -59.26 22.83 -7.56
C MET A 14 -60.21 22.03 -8.47
N THR A 15 -59.73 20.89 -8.98
CA THR A 15 -60.63 19.78 -9.28
C THR A 15 -60.01 18.49 -8.77
N VAL A 16 -60.66 17.99 -7.73
CA VAL A 16 -60.59 16.64 -7.21
C VAL A 16 -61.31 15.72 -8.21
N SER A 17 -60.64 14.63 -8.61
CA SER A 17 -61.38 13.46 -9.10
C SER A 17 -60.69 12.19 -8.61
N ALA A 18 -61.49 11.42 -7.92
CA ALA A 18 -61.18 10.21 -7.18
C ALA A 18 -61.26 8.97 -8.06
N MET A 19 -60.48 7.94 -7.64
CA MET A 19 -60.74 6.50 -7.71
C MET A 19 -60.82 5.79 -9.08
N ALA A 20 -59.87 4.94 -9.31
CA ALA A 20 -60.14 3.58 -9.71
C ALA A 20 -59.06 2.65 -9.15
N VAL A 21 -59.40 1.87 -8.14
CA VAL A 21 -58.67 0.72 -7.63
C VAL A 21 -58.86 -0.41 -8.66
N LEU A 22 -57.77 -0.87 -9.24
CA LEU A 22 -57.72 -2.21 -9.86
C LEU A 22 -56.56 -2.97 -9.22
N THR A 23 -56.92 -3.85 -8.31
CA THR A 23 -56.12 -4.96 -7.81
C THR A 23 -55.72 -5.85 -8.97
N SER A 24 -54.45 -5.95 -9.24
CA SER A 24 -53.85 -7.06 -9.97
C SER A 24 -52.71 -7.60 -9.11
N CYS A 25 -52.95 -8.74 -8.48
CA CYS A 25 -51.90 -9.58 -7.92
C CYS A 25 -51.02 -10.10 -9.04
N GLY A 26 -49.78 -9.68 -9.04
CA GLY A 26 -48.70 -10.27 -9.82
C GLY A 26 -47.45 -10.14 -8.98
N ASN A 27 -47.04 -11.24 -8.34
CA ASN A 27 -45.70 -11.36 -7.76
C ASN A 27 -44.70 -11.25 -8.89
N ASN A 28 -43.99 -10.15 -8.91
CA ASN A 28 -42.66 -10.07 -9.48
C ASN A 28 -41.79 -9.44 -8.39
N ASP A 29 -41.18 -10.28 -7.60
CA ASP A 29 -40.00 -9.93 -6.83
C ASP A 29 -38.86 -9.69 -7.83
N GLU A 30 -38.77 -8.46 -8.37
CA GLU A 30 -37.50 -7.98 -8.89
C GLU A 30 -36.61 -7.76 -7.66
N PRO A 31 -35.38 -8.32 -7.65
CA PRO A 31 -34.44 -7.94 -6.64
C PRO A 31 -34.09 -6.47 -6.88
N THR A 32 -34.65 -5.59 -6.05
CA THR A 32 -34.19 -4.22 -5.94
C THR A 32 -32.79 -4.27 -5.37
N GLY A 33 -31.80 -4.47 -6.24
CA GLY A 33 -30.41 -4.21 -5.94
C GLY A 33 -30.33 -2.72 -5.54
N LYS A 34 -30.26 -2.46 -4.23
CA LYS A 34 -29.86 -1.13 -3.76
C LYS A 34 -28.49 -0.90 -4.34
N THR A 35 -28.38 -0.01 -5.34
CA THR A 35 -27.08 0.54 -5.74
C THR A 35 -26.42 1.07 -4.48
N ALA A 36 -25.25 0.54 -4.14
CA ALA A 36 -24.50 1.02 -2.98
C ALA A 36 -24.34 2.54 -3.09
N GLU A 37 -24.53 3.26 -1.98
CA GLU A 37 -24.32 4.71 -1.95
C GLU A 37 -22.86 5.03 -2.30
N LYS A 38 -22.64 6.09 -3.10
CA LYS A 38 -21.29 6.55 -3.45
C LYS A 38 -20.61 7.10 -2.20
N VAL A 39 -19.45 6.53 -1.83
CA VAL A 39 -18.70 6.91 -0.64
C VAL A 39 -17.36 7.51 -1.04
N THR A 40 -17.01 8.64 -0.40
CA THR A 40 -15.69 9.26 -0.57
C THR A 40 -14.67 8.65 0.38
N LEU A 41 -13.52 8.23 -0.16
CA LEU A 41 -12.32 7.83 0.58
C LEU A 41 -11.16 8.76 0.23
N LYS A 42 -10.51 9.31 1.26
CA LYS A 42 -9.31 10.13 1.12
C LYS A 42 -8.07 9.29 1.32
N VAL A 43 -7.24 9.18 0.30
CA VAL A 43 -6.04 8.33 0.28
C VAL A 43 -4.80 9.20 0.15
N GLY A 44 -3.89 9.11 1.12
CA GLY A 44 -2.63 9.84 1.11
C GLY A 44 -1.66 9.24 0.09
N MET A 45 -1.11 10.06 -0.81
CA MET A 45 -0.15 9.64 -1.83
C MET A 45 1.19 10.36 -1.65
N LEU A 46 2.29 9.60 -1.63
CA LEU A 46 3.65 10.12 -1.48
C LEU A 46 4.27 10.42 -2.85
N GLY A 47 4.03 11.64 -3.34
CA GLY A 47 4.57 12.09 -4.64
C GLY A 47 4.11 11.22 -5.81
N LYS A 48 5.07 10.78 -6.63
CA LYS A 48 4.87 9.96 -7.83
C LYS A 48 5.41 8.53 -7.66
N ASP A 49 5.45 8.05 -6.42
CA ASP A 49 5.91 6.70 -6.08
C ASP A 49 4.91 5.66 -6.60
N ILE A 50 5.41 4.60 -7.25
CA ILE A 50 4.59 3.52 -7.82
C ILE A 50 4.50 2.27 -6.94
N LYS A 51 4.98 2.32 -5.69
CA LYS A 51 4.82 1.22 -4.73
C LYS A 51 3.36 0.88 -4.41
N THR A 52 2.45 1.78 -4.74
CA THR A 52 1.00 1.58 -4.63
C THR A 52 0.37 1.20 -5.97
N ALA A 53 1.08 0.40 -6.78
CA ALA A 53 0.73 0.09 -8.16
C ALA A 53 -0.75 -0.29 -8.36
N CYS A 54 -1.29 -1.23 -7.57
CA CYS A 54 -2.68 -1.66 -7.70
C CYS A 54 -3.69 -0.55 -7.37
N ILE A 55 -3.38 0.36 -6.45
CA ILE A 55 -4.22 1.51 -6.13
C ILE A 55 -4.21 2.52 -7.29
N ILE A 56 -3.03 2.76 -7.88
CA ILE A 56 -2.89 3.62 -9.06
C ILE A 56 -3.65 3.03 -10.24
N LEU A 57 -3.47 1.74 -10.52
CA LEU A 57 -4.17 1.03 -11.59
C LEU A 57 -5.68 1.05 -11.39
N ALA A 58 -6.17 0.77 -10.17
CA ALA A 58 -7.59 0.82 -9.87
C ALA A 58 -8.21 2.19 -10.18
N SER A 59 -7.48 3.26 -9.85
CA SER A 59 -7.90 4.63 -10.17
C SER A 59 -7.85 4.92 -11.67
N LYS A 60 -6.76 4.56 -12.36
CA LYS A 60 -6.58 4.83 -13.79
C LYS A 60 -7.56 4.06 -14.68
N LEU A 61 -7.94 2.86 -14.26
CA LEU A 61 -8.82 1.96 -15.00
C LEU A 61 -10.30 2.08 -14.60
N GLY A 62 -10.64 2.99 -13.68
CA GLY A 62 -12.03 3.25 -13.28
C GLY A 62 -12.61 2.21 -12.33
N TYR A 63 -11.79 1.35 -11.71
CA TYR A 63 -12.28 0.26 -10.85
C TYR A 63 -12.86 0.76 -9.53
N PHE A 64 -12.43 1.93 -9.04
CA PHE A 64 -13.04 2.56 -7.88
C PHE A 64 -14.45 3.08 -8.19
N GLU A 65 -14.63 3.66 -9.37
CA GLU A 65 -15.94 4.14 -9.84
C GLU A 65 -16.92 2.98 -10.02
N ASP A 66 -16.47 1.84 -10.56
CA ASP A 66 -17.26 0.61 -10.70
C ASP A 66 -17.76 0.10 -9.34
N GLU A 67 -16.98 0.31 -8.28
CA GLU A 67 -17.34 -0.03 -6.90
C GLU A 67 -18.11 1.11 -6.18
N ASN A 68 -18.60 2.13 -6.89
CA ASN A 68 -19.27 3.31 -6.33
C ASN A 68 -18.43 4.03 -5.25
N LEU A 69 -17.13 4.16 -5.48
CA LEU A 69 -16.21 4.94 -4.65
C LEU A 69 -15.81 6.24 -5.34
N ASP A 70 -15.68 7.30 -4.55
CA ASP A 70 -15.03 8.55 -4.92
C ASP A 70 -13.68 8.59 -4.18
N VAL A 71 -12.63 8.03 -4.79
CA VAL A 71 -11.30 7.99 -4.19
C VAL A 71 -10.55 9.27 -4.51
N GLN A 72 -10.29 10.07 -3.48
CA GLN A 72 -9.58 11.33 -3.57
C GLN A 72 -8.14 11.16 -3.11
N PHE A 73 -7.19 11.31 -4.03
CA PHE A 73 -5.77 11.26 -3.73
C PHE A 73 -5.28 12.61 -3.21
N GLU A 74 -4.77 12.60 -1.97
CA GLU A 74 -4.21 13.74 -1.29
C GLU A 74 -2.68 13.61 -1.20
N THR A 75 -1.94 14.61 -1.68
CA THR A 75 -0.47 14.56 -1.62
C THR A 75 0.00 14.75 -0.18
N VAL A 76 0.84 13.84 0.30
CA VAL A 76 1.56 13.96 1.57
C VAL A 76 3.06 14.23 1.33
N ASN A 77 3.67 15.03 2.19
CA ASN A 77 5.08 15.41 2.02
C ASN A 77 6.04 14.38 2.61
N SER A 78 5.59 13.64 3.62
CA SER A 78 6.36 12.60 4.28
C SER A 78 5.44 11.52 4.86
N LEU A 79 5.98 10.34 5.13
CA LEU A 79 5.23 9.26 5.78
C LEU A 79 4.70 9.65 7.18
N PRO A 80 5.50 10.29 8.06
CA PRO A 80 4.99 10.77 9.34
C PRO A 80 3.84 11.78 9.20
N ASP A 81 3.93 12.73 8.23
CA ASP A 81 2.83 13.69 7.99
C ASP A 81 1.55 12.98 7.55
N GLY A 82 1.69 12.02 6.62
CA GLY A 82 0.57 11.21 6.14
C GLY A 82 -0.09 10.42 7.27
N LEU A 83 0.71 9.77 8.12
CA LEU A 83 0.19 8.98 9.23
C LEU A 83 -0.44 9.85 10.33
N THR A 84 0.14 11.02 10.59
CA THR A 84 -0.50 12.04 11.45
C THR A 84 -1.86 12.45 10.89
N ALA A 85 -1.98 12.63 9.58
CA ALA A 85 -3.26 12.96 8.95
C ALA A 85 -4.29 11.81 9.06
N VAL A 86 -3.86 10.55 8.96
CA VAL A 86 -4.71 9.37 9.22
C VAL A 86 -5.15 9.33 10.68
N SER A 87 -4.22 9.49 11.64
CA SER A 87 -4.55 9.46 13.08
C SER A 87 -5.48 10.60 13.54
N MET A 88 -5.60 11.65 12.73
CA MET A 88 -6.48 12.79 12.94
C MET A 88 -7.75 12.78 12.06
N ASP A 89 -8.06 11.67 11.41
CA ASP A 89 -9.20 11.48 10.50
C ASP A 89 -9.26 12.47 9.32
N LYS A 90 -8.10 13.04 8.95
CA LYS A 90 -7.99 13.90 7.75
C LYS A 90 -7.81 13.10 6.47
N LEU A 91 -7.20 11.92 6.59
CA LEU A 91 -7.10 10.88 5.59
C LEU A 91 -7.76 9.61 6.11
N ASP A 92 -8.37 8.85 5.22
CA ASP A 92 -8.94 7.55 5.55
C ASP A 92 -7.87 6.46 5.49
N ILE A 93 -6.95 6.53 4.50
CA ILE A 93 -5.93 5.50 4.23
C ILE A 93 -4.59 6.17 3.89
N LEU A 94 -3.49 5.58 4.38
CA LEU A 94 -2.11 5.81 3.92
C LEU A 94 -1.51 4.46 3.49
N PRO A 95 -1.29 4.19 2.19
CA PRO A 95 -0.88 2.88 1.68
C PRO A 95 0.64 2.74 1.52
N TYR A 96 1.42 3.14 2.51
CA TYR A 96 2.88 3.17 2.46
C TYR A 96 3.52 2.57 3.72
N GLY A 97 4.82 2.73 3.84
CA GLY A 97 5.75 2.15 4.80
C GLY A 97 5.19 1.71 6.16
N VAL A 98 5.42 0.47 6.51
CA VAL A 98 4.97 -0.14 7.78
C VAL A 98 5.65 0.45 9.01
N ILE A 99 6.89 0.96 8.88
CA ILE A 99 7.67 1.51 9.99
C ILE A 99 6.95 2.62 10.76
N PRO A 100 6.45 3.69 10.09
CA PRO A 100 5.70 4.72 10.79
C PRO A 100 4.45 4.17 11.47
N SER A 101 3.72 3.25 10.83
CA SER A 101 2.52 2.63 11.40
C SER A 101 2.84 1.92 12.71
N CYS A 102 3.88 1.06 12.73
CA CYS A 102 4.37 0.40 13.93
C CYS A 102 4.81 1.41 15.02
N SER A 103 5.56 2.46 14.62
CA SER A 103 6.03 3.47 15.56
C SER A 103 4.89 4.28 16.19
N TYR A 104 3.86 4.64 15.42
CA TYR A 104 2.70 5.37 15.93
C TYR A 104 1.84 4.49 16.82
N ILE A 105 1.60 3.23 16.44
CA ILE A 105 0.87 2.26 17.25
C ILE A 105 1.59 2.02 18.59
N SER A 106 2.92 1.87 18.57
CA SER A 106 3.69 1.70 19.80
C SER A 106 3.60 2.87 20.78
N GLN A 107 3.14 4.02 20.33
CA GLN A 107 2.90 5.25 21.11
C GLN A 107 1.40 5.48 21.40
N GLY A 108 0.52 4.51 21.08
CA GLY A 108 -0.90 4.57 21.38
C GLY A 108 -1.76 5.27 20.33
N SER A 109 -1.26 5.43 19.10
CA SER A 109 -2.07 5.96 18.01
C SER A 109 -3.09 4.92 17.53
N ASP A 110 -4.35 5.31 17.46
CA ASP A 110 -5.45 4.41 17.08
C ASP A 110 -5.66 4.37 15.56
N VAL A 111 -4.67 3.83 14.85
CA VAL A 111 -4.71 3.54 13.42
C VAL A 111 -4.71 2.03 13.21
N VAL A 112 -5.16 1.55 12.05
CA VAL A 112 -5.35 0.11 11.78
C VAL A 112 -4.72 -0.28 10.45
N ILE A 113 -3.92 -1.32 10.43
CA ILE A 113 -3.40 -1.92 9.21
C ILE A 113 -4.48 -2.84 8.63
N ILE A 114 -4.91 -2.59 7.38
CA ILE A 114 -6.04 -3.28 6.75
C ILE A 114 -5.68 -4.05 5.48
N GLY A 115 -4.53 -3.76 4.87
CA GLY A 115 -4.08 -4.35 3.61
C GLY A 115 -2.60 -4.13 3.37
N GLY A 116 -2.13 -4.51 2.19
CA GLY A 116 -0.77 -4.33 1.74
C GLY A 116 -0.68 -3.63 0.38
N THR A 117 0.55 -3.31 -0.04
CA THR A 117 0.86 -2.86 -1.40
C THR A 117 2.10 -3.56 -1.93
N ILE A 118 3.17 -3.63 -1.14
CA ILE A 118 4.43 -4.29 -1.47
C ILE A 118 4.95 -5.04 -0.25
N SER A 119 5.40 -6.27 -0.43
CA SER A 119 6.28 -6.97 0.50
C SER A 119 7.73 -6.90 0.03
N GLU A 120 8.67 -7.10 0.93
CA GLU A 120 10.11 -7.06 0.68
C GLU A 120 10.57 -5.72 0.10
N GLY A 121 11.40 -5.77 -0.94
CA GLY A 121 11.74 -4.58 -1.71
C GLY A 121 12.95 -3.81 -1.21
N SER A 122 13.88 -4.49 -0.54
CA SER A 122 15.15 -3.92 -0.10
C SER A 122 16.33 -4.68 -0.68
N GLU A 123 17.34 -3.94 -1.11
CA GLU A 123 18.54 -4.44 -1.79
C GLU A 123 19.81 -3.93 -1.12
N GLY A 124 20.85 -4.77 -1.13
CA GLY A 124 22.20 -4.37 -0.80
C GLY A 124 23.00 -4.07 -2.06
N ILE A 125 23.37 -2.81 -2.30
CA ILE A 125 24.21 -2.39 -3.42
C ILE A 125 25.69 -2.37 -3.03
N VAL A 126 26.57 -2.72 -3.95
CA VAL A 126 28.01 -2.83 -3.77
C VAL A 126 28.78 -2.27 -4.96
N ALA A 127 30.05 -1.87 -4.76
CA ALA A 127 30.89 -1.31 -5.81
C ALA A 127 31.77 -2.35 -6.54
N ASP A 128 31.97 -3.52 -5.93
CA ASP A 128 32.95 -4.54 -6.38
C ASP A 128 32.31 -5.78 -7.02
N GLY A 129 31.00 -5.76 -7.24
CA GLY A 129 30.25 -6.89 -7.78
C GLY A 129 30.13 -8.10 -6.83
N ALA A 130 30.50 -7.94 -5.56
CA ALA A 130 30.40 -9.02 -4.58
C ALA A 130 28.94 -9.52 -4.45
N LYS A 131 28.81 -10.83 -4.21
CA LYS A 131 27.51 -11.47 -3.90
C LYS A 131 27.54 -12.02 -2.49
N TYR A 132 26.49 -11.73 -1.74
CA TYR A 132 26.35 -12.15 -0.35
C TYR A 132 25.21 -13.16 -0.26
N THR A 133 25.53 -14.37 0.21
CA THR A 133 24.60 -15.50 0.30
C THR A 133 24.52 -16.10 1.69
N ALA A 134 25.33 -15.58 2.63
CA ALA A 134 25.33 -16.02 4.03
C ALA A 134 25.61 -14.84 4.97
N LEU A 135 24.94 -14.79 6.10
CA LEU A 135 25.06 -13.70 7.09
C LEU A 135 26.49 -13.51 7.58
N SER A 136 27.30 -14.57 7.71
CA SER A 136 28.71 -14.49 8.13
C SER A 136 29.61 -13.65 7.20
N GLN A 137 29.23 -13.44 5.95
CA GLN A 137 29.99 -12.62 4.99
C GLN A 137 29.91 -11.12 5.29
N PHE A 138 28.97 -10.71 6.16
CA PHE A 138 28.81 -9.33 6.59
C PHE A 138 29.67 -8.96 7.81
N GLU A 139 30.45 -9.86 8.37
CA GLU A 139 31.31 -9.58 9.50
C GLU A 139 32.27 -8.42 9.21
N GLY A 140 32.24 -7.37 10.04
CA GLY A 140 33.06 -6.19 9.92
C GLY A 140 32.68 -5.22 8.77
N LYS A 141 31.54 -5.45 8.09
CA LYS A 141 31.08 -4.59 7.00
C LYS A 141 30.38 -3.34 7.49
N THR A 142 30.52 -2.25 6.73
CA THR A 142 29.82 -0.99 6.96
C THR A 142 28.65 -0.87 5.98
N PHE A 143 27.45 -0.69 6.54
CA PHE A 143 26.20 -0.50 5.82
C PHE A 143 25.80 0.98 5.84
N ALA A 144 25.72 1.62 4.68
CA ALA A 144 25.04 2.90 4.51
C ALA A 144 23.55 2.65 4.35
N CYS A 145 22.69 3.28 5.15
CA CYS A 145 21.26 3.02 5.14
C CYS A 145 20.41 4.27 5.42
N PHE A 146 19.14 4.22 5.05
CA PHE A 146 18.15 5.24 5.35
C PHE A 146 17.25 4.81 6.50
N ARG A 147 16.98 5.71 7.47
CA ARG A 147 16.24 5.33 8.70
C ARG A 147 14.85 4.74 8.47
N MET A 148 14.17 5.16 7.41
CA MET A 148 12.80 4.74 7.10
C MET A 148 12.76 3.62 6.04
N GLU A 149 13.80 2.80 5.99
CA GLU A 149 13.91 1.67 5.10
C GLU A 149 13.80 0.36 5.91
N THR A 150 12.89 -0.55 5.54
CA THR A 150 12.56 -1.75 6.33
C THR A 150 13.70 -2.77 6.31
N GLY A 151 14.35 -2.95 5.15
CA GLY A 151 15.36 -4.00 4.97
C GLY A 151 16.58 -3.86 5.86
N HIS A 152 17.03 -2.63 6.15
CA HIS A 152 18.16 -2.47 7.07
C HIS A 152 17.79 -2.86 8.51
N MET A 153 16.54 -2.64 8.95
CA MET A 153 16.07 -3.07 10.27
C MET A 153 16.03 -4.60 10.35
N ILE A 154 15.54 -5.26 9.30
CA ILE A 154 15.56 -6.72 9.16
C ILE A 154 17.00 -7.24 9.21
N MET A 155 17.89 -6.71 8.37
CA MET A 155 19.30 -7.13 8.34
C MET A 155 19.99 -6.92 9.68
N LYS A 156 19.75 -5.80 10.36
CA LYS A 156 20.29 -5.55 11.71
C LYS A 156 19.81 -6.59 12.72
N GLY A 157 18.55 -7.00 12.65
CA GLY A 157 17.99 -8.07 13.48
C GLY A 157 18.68 -9.42 13.20
N LEU A 158 18.74 -9.82 11.93
CA LEU A 158 19.36 -11.10 11.50
C LEU A 158 20.83 -11.18 11.86
N LEU A 159 21.60 -10.11 11.65
CA LEU A 159 23.04 -10.08 11.99
C LEU A 159 23.26 -10.15 13.51
N ARG A 160 22.44 -9.44 14.29
CA ARG A 160 22.48 -9.55 15.78
C ARG A 160 22.22 -10.99 16.25
N GLU A 161 21.20 -11.65 15.71
CA GLU A 161 20.85 -13.02 16.07
C GLU A 161 21.91 -14.04 15.64
N ALA A 162 22.55 -13.80 14.49
CA ALA A 162 23.66 -14.62 14.00
C ALA A 162 24.98 -14.34 14.73
N GLY A 163 25.05 -13.32 15.60
CA GLY A 163 26.29 -12.91 16.27
C GLY A 163 27.33 -12.29 15.34
N VAL A 164 26.89 -11.73 14.20
CA VAL A 164 27.72 -11.07 13.18
C VAL A 164 27.76 -9.56 13.47
N ASN A 165 28.97 -9.01 13.57
CA ASN A 165 29.16 -7.58 13.82
C ASN A 165 29.23 -6.82 12.51
N ALA A 166 28.38 -5.81 12.37
CA ALA A 166 28.37 -4.88 11.25
C ALA A 166 28.08 -3.47 11.75
N GLU A 167 28.59 -2.46 11.05
CA GLU A 167 28.32 -1.06 11.35
C GLU A 167 27.20 -0.53 10.45
N PHE A 168 26.27 0.25 11.03
CA PHE A 168 25.16 0.89 10.31
C PHE A 168 25.31 2.41 10.37
N VAL A 169 25.56 3.04 9.24
CA VAL A 169 25.72 4.49 9.09
C VAL A 169 24.50 5.07 8.38
N TYR A 170 23.83 6.03 9.02
CA TYR A 170 22.60 6.59 8.48
C TYR A 170 22.85 7.79 7.58
N MET A 171 22.24 7.74 6.39
CA MET A 171 22.27 8.77 5.37
C MET A 171 20.91 9.48 5.26
N ASP A 172 20.92 10.69 4.70
CA ASP A 172 19.72 11.53 4.57
C ASP A 172 18.87 11.18 3.34
N SER A 173 19.41 10.43 2.38
CA SER A 173 18.72 10.07 1.13
C SER A 173 19.28 8.80 0.51
N GLN A 174 18.50 8.17 -0.38
CA GLN A 174 18.94 7.03 -1.18
C GLN A 174 20.12 7.38 -2.10
N GLN A 175 20.12 8.61 -2.63
CA GLN A 175 21.24 9.09 -3.47
C GLN A 175 22.54 9.19 -2.67
N SER A 176 22.49 9.65 -1.40
CA SER A 176 23.66 9.71 -0.52
C SER A 176 24.24 8.32 -0.22
N ILE A 177 23.37 7.29 -0.14
CA ILE A 177 23.80 5.89 0.01
C ILE A 177 24.59 5.44 -1.21
N VAL A 178 24.06 5.68 -2.43
CA VAL A 178 24.74 5.36 -3.69
C VAL A 178 26.13 6.03 -3.73
N GLU A 179 26.20 7.30 -3.37
CA GLU A 179 27.48 8.03 -3.35
C GLU A 179 28.48 7.50 -2.31
N ALA A 180 28.01 7.12 -1.11
CA ALA A 180 28.87 6.54 -0.08
C ALA A 180 29.51 5.22 -0.54
N VAL A 181 28.74 4.33 -1.16
CA VAL A 181 29.25 3.07 -1.72
C VAL A 181 30.26 3.34 -2.85
N LYS A 182 29.94 4.25 -3.77
CA LYS A 182 30.84 4.62 -4.89
C LYS A 182 32.18 5.16 -4.42
N LYS A 183 32.21 5.91 -3.30
CA LYS A 183 33.44 6.47 -2.72
C LYS A 183 34.20 5.48 -1.85
N GLY A 184 33.59 4.36 -1.48
CA GLY A 184 34.16 3.41 -0.53
C GLY A 184 34.03 3.87 0.92
N ASP A 185 33.14 4.83 1.22
CA ASP A 185 32.81 5.25 2.59
C ASP A 185 31.94 4.22 3.30
N ALA A 186 31.28 3.32 2.55
CA ALA A 186 30.57 2.13 3.01
C ALA A 186 30.81 0.95 2.07
N ASP A 187 30.85 -0.26 2.64
CA ASP A 187 30.97 -1.50 1.85
C ASP A 187 29.68 -1.81 1.09
N ILE A 188 28.54 -1.54 1.73
CA ILE A 188 27.19 -1.92 1.30
C ILE A 188 26.26 -0.74 1.47
N GLY A 189 25.40 -0.50 0.49
CA GLY A 189 24.31 0.45 0.59
C GLY A 189 22.97 -0.28 0.65
N MET A 190 22.17 -0.03 1.70
CA MET A 190 20.81 -0.53 1.78
C MET A 190 19.87 0.44 1.08
N VAL A 191 19.23 -0.02 0.02
CA VAL A 191 18.35 0.81 -0.81
C VAL A 191 16.98 0.16 -0.99
N ASN A 192 15.96 1.00 -1.23
CA ASN A 192 14.62 0.53 -1.55
C ASN A 192 14.54 -0.07 -2.97
N SER A 193 13.52 -0.88 -3.22
CA SER A 193 13.19 -1.39 -4.56
C SER A 193 13.22 -0.29 -5.62
N GLY A 194 13.79 -0.61 -6.74
CA GLY A 194 13.99 0.31 -7.87
C GLY A 194 15.26 1.17 -7.77
N PHE A 195 15.79 1.41 -6.57
CA PHE A 195 17.09 2.10 -6.45
C PHE A 195 18.28 1.21 -6.81
N GLY A 196 18.17 -0.11 -6.67
CA GLY A 196 19.17 -1.04 -7.21
C GLY A 196 19.30 -0.92 -8.71
N TYR A 197 18.19 -0.73 -9.45
CA TYR A 197 18.21 -0.43 -10.88
C TYR A 197 18.96 0.87 -11.18
N VAL A 198 18.66 1.94 -10.44
CA VAL A 198 19.37 3.24 -10.55
C VAL A 198 20.85 3.09 -10.19
N ALA A 199 21.18 2.30 -9.17
CA ALA A 199 22.55 2.04 -8.75
C ALA A 199 23.34 1.31 -9.85
N LYS A 200 22.75 0.32 -10.53
CA LYS A 200 23.36 -0.36 -11.69
C LYS A 200 23.68 0.61 -12.82
N GLN A 201 22.78 1.53 -13.14
CA GLN A 201 23.04 2.59 -14.14
C GLN A 201 24.19 3.53 -13.71
N ASN A 202 24.48 3.60 -12.42
CA ASN A 202 25.58 4.36 -11.85
C ASN A 202 26.86 3.54 -11.64
N GLY A 203 26.94 2.31 -12.17
CA GLY A 203 28.12 1.44 -12.13
C GLY A 203 28.31 0.70 -10.81
N LEU A 204 27.23 0.53 -10.03
CA LEU A 204 27.20 -0.35 -8.87
C LEU A 204 26.44 -1.64 -9.20
N ASP A 205 26.57 -2.65 -8.36
CA ASP A 205 25.86 -3.93 -8.49
C ASP A 205 24.93 -4.15 -7.31
N VAL A 206 23.86 -4.95 -7.52
CA VAL A 206 23.06 -5.50 -6.42
C VAL A 206 23.81 -6.73 -5.90
N GLY A 207 24.32 -6.65 -4.68
CA GLY A 207 25.06 -7.71 -4.01
C GLY A 207 24.17 -8.81 -3.41
N PHE A 208 22.97 -8.44 -2.94
CA PHE A 208 21.96 -9.33 -2.37
C PHE A 208 20.60 -8.64 -2.30
N ARG A 209 19.56 -9.43 -2.11
CA ARG A 209 18.21 -8.98 -1.70
C ARG A 209 18.03 -9.33 -0.23
N VAL A 210 17.33 -8.49 0.53
CA VAL A 210 17.00 -8.83 1.93
C VAL A 210 16.09 -10.05 1.99
N GLY A 211 15.20 -10.21 1.00
CA GLY A 211 14.33 -11.37 0.84
C GLY A 211 15.07 -12.71 0.69
N ASP A 212 16.34 -12.72 0.27
CA ASP A 212 17.17 -13.93 0.22
C ASP A 212 17.52 -14.46 1.63
N PHE A 213 17.42 -13.62 2.67
CA PHE A 213 17.69 -13.95 4.07
C PHE A 213 16.41 -14.01 4.91
N GLU A 214 15.43 -13.18 4.62
CA GLU A 214 14.11 -13.14 5.27
C GLU A 214 13.04 -12.80 4.25
N SER A 215 12.26 -13.80 3.83
CA SER A 215 11.20 -13.63 2.84
C SER A 215 9.92 -13.04 3.46
N ASP A 216 9.11 -12.43 2.61
CA ASP A 216 7.78 -11.87 2.93
C ASP A 216 7.76 -10.81 4.05
N PHE A 217 8.90 -10.20 4.37
CA PHE A 217 8.88 -9.12 5.37
C PHE A 217 8.05 -7.93 4.88
N PRO A 218 7.30 -7.25 5.79
CA PRO A 218 6.41 -6.16 5.37
C PRO A 218 7.23 -4.93 4.98
N CYS A 219 7.00 -4.39 3.76
CA CYS A 219 7.57 -3.12 3.33
C CYS A 219 6.52 -2.01 3.43
N CYS A 220 5.45 -2.12 2.63
CA CYS A 220 4.38 -1.14 2.57
C CYS A 220 3.04 -1.80 2.89
N ARG A 221 2.31 -1.18 3.83
CA ARG A 221 0.99 -1.63 4.27
C ARG A 221 -0.01 -0.49 4.16
N GLN A 222 -1.27 -0.84 3.97
CA GLN A 222 -2.36 0.12 3.98
C GLN A 222 -2.79 0.35 5.43
N THR A 223 -2.55 1.56 5.93
CA THR A 223 -2.95 1.96 7.28
C THR A 223 -4.14 2.89 7.20
N ALA A 224 -5.24 2.52 7.82
CA ALA A 224 -6.48 3.28 7.86
C ALA A 224 -6.69 3.97 9.21
N SER A 225 -7.50 5.03 9.25
CA SER A 225 -7.98 5.59 10.51
C SER A 225 -8.98 4.64 11.16
N ARG A 226 -9.02 4.59 12.49
CA ARG A 226 -10.01 3.78 13.22
C ARG A 226 -11.44 4.19 12.87
N THR A 227 -11.67 5.47 12.66
CA THR A 227 -12.98 6.00 12.23
C THR A 227 -13.36 5.45 10.86
N ALA A 228 -12.44 5.41 9.90
CA ALA A 228 -12.73 4.82 8.58
C ALA A 228 -13.06 3.31 8.70
N VAL A 229 -12.32 2.56 9.53
CA VAL A 229 -12.59 1.14 9.77
C VAL A 229 -13.98 0.93 10.39
N ASN A 230 -14.41 1.77 11.33
CA ASN A 230 -15.69 1.63 12.00
C ASN A 230 -16.88 2.12 11.14
N ASP A 231 -16.71 3.27 10.49
CA ASP A 231 -17.84 3.98 9.87
C ASP A 231 -17.92 3.74 8.34
N LYS A 232 -16.81 3.34 7.70
CA LYS A 232 -16.70 3.14 6.25
C LYS A 232 -16.24 1.72 5.88
N ARG A 233 -16.42 0.73 6.77
CA ARG A 233 -15.90 -0.64 6.55
C ARG A 233 -16.28 -1.20 5.18
N GLU A 234 -17.54 -1.06 4.78
CA GLU A 234 -18.02 -1.54 3.47
C GLU A 234 -17.34 -0.83 2.30
N ALA A 235 -17.02 0.46 2.44
CA ALA A 235 -16.26 1.19 1.43
C ALA A 235 -14.80 0.74 1.37
N LEU A 236 -14.20 0.38 2.51
CA LEU A 236 -12.85 -0.19 2.54
C LEU A 236 -12.80 -1.57 1.88
N ILE A 237 -13.82 -2.43 2.08
CA ILE A 237 -13.93 -3.73 1.38
C ILE A 237 -14.03 -3.49 -0.14
N ARG A 238 -14.84 -2.54 -0.59
CA ARG A 238 -14.95 -2.18 -2.02
C ARG A 238 -13.65 -1.58 -2.57
N PHE A 239 -12.90 -0.85 -1.76
CA PHE A 239 -11.57 -0.35 -2.12
C PHE A 239 -10.59 -1.50 -2.36
N GLU A 240 -10.56 -2.50 -1.47
CA GLU A 240 -9.74 -3.70 -1.65
C GLU A 240 -10.19 -4.55 -2.86
N LYS A 241 -11.50 -4.65 -3.14
CA LYS A 241 -12.00 -5.31 -4.36
C LYS A 241 -11.46 -4.65 -5.62
N ALA A 242 -11.48 -3.32 -5.69
CA ALA A 242 -10.91 -2.57 -6.80
C ALA A 242 -9.39 -2.80 -6.93
N ALA A 243 -8.67 -2.82 -5.80
CA ALA A 243 -7.24 -3.11 -5.78
C ALA A 243 -6.94 -4.57 -6.21
N LEU A 244 -7.74 -5.55 -5.81
CA LEU A 244 -7.64 -6.95 -6.24
C LEU A 244 -7.89 -7.11 -7.74
N ARG A 245 -8.89 -6.41 -8.29
CA ARG A 245 -9.11 -6.38 -9.73
C ARG A 245 -7.93 -5.78 -10.48
N ALA A 246 -7.35 -4.70 -9.95
CA ALA A 246 -6.14 -4.10 -10.48
C ALA A 246 -4.92 -5.04 -10.38
N TYR A 247 -4.84 -5.85 -9.35
CA TYR A 247 -3.80 -6.88 -9.21
C TYR A 247 -3.93 -7.95 -10.30
N ALA A 248 -5.14 -8.39 -10.62
CA ALA A 248 -5.35 -9.30 -11.74
C ALA A 248 -4.94 -8.67 -13.08
N THR A 249 -5.22 -7.39 -13.30
CA THR A 249 -4.71 -6.66 -14.48
C THR A 249 -3.18 -6.58 -14.47
N TYR A 250 -2.58 -6.25 -13.34
CA TYR A 250 -1.12 -6.21 -13.16
C TYR A 250 -0.45 -7.54 -13.56
N LEU A 251 -1.06 -8.68 -13.22
CA LEU A 251 -0.53 -10.00 -13.56
C LEU A 251 -0.77 -10.42 -15.02
N ASN A 252 -1.91 -10.04 -15.61
CA ASN A 252 -2.37 -10.57 -16.89
C ASN A 252 -2.15 -9.62 -18.07
N ASP A 253 -1.95 -8.32 -17.81
CA ASP A 253 -1.84 -7.28 -18.85
C ASP A 253 -0.74 -6.27 -18.47
N HIS A 254 0.50 -6.70 -18.68
CA HIS A 254 1.69 -5.90 -18.38
C HIS A 254 1.72 -4.59 -19.16
N GLU A 255 1.26 -4.57 -20.41
CA GLU A 255 1.27 -3.39 -21.27
C GLU A 255 0.40 -2.28 -20.65
N THR A 256 -0.85 -2.61 -20.32
CA THR A 256 -1.77 -1.67 -19.65
C THR A 256 -1.22 -1.19 -18.30
N ALA A 257 -0.62 -2.09 -17.52
CA ALA A 257 -0.05 -1.74 -16.23
C ALA A 257 1.15 -0.79 -16.35
N ILE A 258 2.08 -1.08 -17.26
CA ILE A 258 3.26 -0.24 -17.53
C ILE A 258 2.83 1.14 -18.04
N GLU A 259 1.88 1.22 -18.98
CA GLU A 259 1.37 2.48 -19.51
C GLU A 259 0.79 3.37 -18.40
N ALA A 260 -0.11 2.82 -17.59
CA ALA A 260 -0.77 3.55 -16.51
C ALA A 260 0.20 4.03 -15.43
N LEU A 261 1.18 3.19 -15.05
CA LEU A 261 2.20 3.54 -14.05
C LEU A 261 3.21 4.55 -14.58
N THR A 262 3.57 4.46 -15.87
CA THR A 262 4.41 5.43 -16.58
C THR A 262 3.74 6.79 -16.63
N GLU A 263 2.45 6.85 -17.01
CA GLU A 263 1.68 8.10 -17.04
C GLU A 263 1.56 8.72 -15.64
N TYR A 264 1.31 7.91 -14.62
CA TYR A 264 1.20 8.40 -13.23
C TYR A 264 2.53 8.93 -12.71
N SER A 265 3.60 8.17 -12.85
CA SER A 265 4.92 8.49 -12.28
C SER A 265 5.67 9.56 -13.08
N GLY A 266 5.46 9.60 -14.39
CA GLY A 266 6.27 10.40 -15.32
C GLY A 266 7.67 9.82 -15.52
N GLN A 267 7.92 8.57 -15.13
CA GLN A 267 9.17 7.84 -15.37
C GLN A 267 9.14 7.19 -16.75
N ASP A 268 10.30 6.76 -17.24
CA ASP A 268 10.38 6.01 -18.48
C ASP A 268 9.74 4.62 -18.36
N ALA A 269 9.08 4.14 -19.42
CA ALA A 269 8.44 2.84 -19.45
C ALA A 269 9.43 1.69 -19.14
N ALA A 270 10.67 1.78 -19.63
CA ALA A 270 11.72 0.81 -19.35
C ALA A 270 12.10 0.75 -17.86
N TYR A 271 12.08 1.89 -17.17
CA TYR A 271 12.25 1.93 -15.71
C TYR A 271 11.08 1.25 -15.01
N VAL A 272 9.85 1.59 -15.38
CA VAL A 272 8.64 0.99 -14.78
C VAL A 272 8.61 -0.52 -15.01
N GLU A 273 8.90 -0.99 -16.23
CA GLU A 273 9.00 -2.40 -16.57
C GLU A 273 10.03 -3.11 -15.69
N ALA A 274 11.26 -2.57 -15.61
CA ALA A 274 12.33 -3.17 -14.83
C ALA A 274 11.98 -3.34 -13.36
N ILE A 275 11.41 -2.32 -12.71
CA ILE A 275 11.14 -2.37 -11.27
C ILE A 275 9.84 -3.10 -10.92
N MET A 276 8.88 -3.23 -11.85
CA MET A 276 7.61 -3.92 -11.59
C MET A 276 7.63 -5.39 -12.04
N TYR A 277 8.36 -5.71 -13.09
CA TYR A 277 8.33 -7.05 -13.69
C TYR A 277 9.73 -7.69 -13.82
N GLY A 278 10.77 -6.89 -13.69
CA GLY A 278 12.13 -7.33 -13.96
C GLY A 278 12.47 -7.36 -15.45
N THR A 279 13.77 -7.42 -15.73
CA THR A 279 14.34 -7.56 -17.08
C THR A 279 15.57 -8.46 -17.02
N ASP A 280 16.12 -8.84 -18.18
CA ASP A 280 17.37 -9.63 -18.25
C ASP A 280 18.54 -8.94 -17.51
N ASP A 281 18.54 -7.61 -17.49
CA ASP A 281 19.59 -6.82 -16.83
C ASP A 281 19.30 -6.52 -15.34
N TYR A 282 18.02 -6.64 -14.92
CA TYR A 282 17.59 -6.36 -13.55
C TYR A 282 16.44 -7.29 -13.15
N ASP A 283 16.76 -8.32 -12.41
CA ASP A 283 15.86 -9.41 -12.03
C ASP A 283 15.20 -9.22 -10.64
N ASN A 284 15.33 -8.02 -10.06
CA ASN A 284 14.83 -7.73 -8.72
C ASN A 284 13.56 -6.85 -8.73
N ALA A 285 12.51 -7.35 -9.37
CA ALA A 285 11.22 -6.69 -9.40
C ALA A 285 10.61 -6.51 -8.00
N MET A 286 9.77 -5.49 -7.84
CA MET A 286 8.96 -5.31 -6.63
C MET A 286 7.98 -6.48 -6.47
N ILE A 287 7.80 -6.96 -5.25
CA ILE A 287 6.81 -7.97 -4.92
C ILE A 287 5.52 -7.27 -4.51
N VAL A 288 4.57 -7.19 -5.43
CA VAL A 288 3.24 -6.64 -5.14
C VAL A 288 2.48 -7.63 -4.24
N SER A 289 2.03 -7.17 -3.08
CA SER A 289 1.32 -7.97 -2.10
C SER A 289 0.24 -7.14 -1.42
N LEU A 290 -1.02 -7.47 -1.66
CA LEU A 290 -2.18 -6.77 -1.07
C LEU A 290 -2.58 -7.32 0.30
N ASP A 291 -2.03 -8.48 0.68
CA ASP A 291 -2.24 -9.11 1.99
C ASP A 291 -1.70 -8.20 3.13
N PRO A 292 -2.47 -7.91 4.16
CA PRO A 292 -1.94 -7.25 5.36
C PRO A 292 -0.82 -8.04 6.03
N ASN A 293 -0.81 -9.36 5.90
CA ASN A 293 0.16 -10.30 6.46
C ASN A 293 0.43 -10.03 7.94
N LYS A 294 -0.59 -10.27 8.75
CA LYS A 294 -0.59 -9.99 10.19
C LYS A 294 0.62 -10.60 10.90
N LYS A 295 0.95 -11.86 10.55
CA LYS A 295 2.07 -12.56 11.14
C LYS A 295 3.39 -11.81 10.92
N LYS A 296 3.70 -11.48 9.65
CA LYS A 296 4.97 -10.82 9.32
C LYS A 296 5.04 -9.37 9.83
N VAL A 297 3.91 -8.68 9.95
CA VAL A 297 3.87 -7.35 10.60
C VAL A 297 4.16 -7.48 12.10
N SER A 298 3.60 -8.50 12.76
CA SER A 298 3.88 -8.77 14.17
C SER A 298 5.36 -9.13 14.40
N ASP A 299 5.91 -10.03 13.58
CA ASP A 299 7.33 -10.41 13.63
C ASP A 299 8.23 -9.18 13.46
N PHE A 300 7.89 -8.30 12.50
CA PHE A 300 8.64 -7.06 12.27
C PHE A 300 8.54 -6.06 13.43
N TYR A 301 7.37 -5.96 14.06
CA TYR A 301 7.20 -5.14 15.26
C TYR A 301 8.12 -5.60 16.40
N ASP A 302 8.29 -6.91 16.58
CA ASP A 302 9.22 -7.48 17.54
C ASP A 302 10.69 -7.23 17.15
N VAL A 303 11.03 -7.26 15.88
CA VAL A 303 12.36 -6.83 15.39
C VAL A 303 12.63 -5.37 15.75
N MET A 304 11.65 -4.48 15.56
CA MET A 304 11.79 -3.05 15.91
C MET A 304 12.02 -2.86 17.43
N LYS A 305 11.29 -3.62 18.29
CA LYS A 305 11.52 -3.65 19.75
C LYS A 305 12.94 -4.11 20.08
N ALA A 306 13.35 -5.22 19.50
CA ALA A 306 14.65 -5.83 19.77
C ALA A 306 15.84 -4.98 19.27
N ASN A 307 15.61 -4.19 18.21
CA ASN A 307 16.59 -3.24 17.69
C ASN A 307 16.65 -1.93 18.49
N GLY A 308 15.63 -1.66 19.32
CA GLY A 308 15.47 -0.37 20.03
C GLY A 308 14.91 0.75 19.14
N ASP A 309 14.25 0.40 18.03
CA ASP A 309 13.61 1.37 17.12
C ASP A 309 12.27 1.85 17.68
N ILE A 310 11.63 1.06 18.54
CA ILE A 310 10.47 1.40 19.38
C ILE A 310 10.71 0.92 20.81
N ASP A 311 9.93 1.41 21.77
CA ASP A 311 10.02 1.01 23.17
C ASP A 311 9.72 -0.48 23.33
N ALA A 312 10.63 -1.23 23.91
CA ALA A 312 10.48 -2.67 24.16
C ALA A 312 9.33 -2.97 25.15
N ASP A 313 9.08 -2.04 26.08
CA ASP A 313 8.08 -2.18 27.14
C ASP A 313 6.73 -1.52 26.77
N THR A 314 6.52 -1.16 25.49
CA THR A 314 5.23 -0.60 25.05
C THR A 314 4.07 -1.52 25.42
N GLU A 315 3.00 -0.93 25.97
CA GLU A 315 1.77 -1.66 26.32
C GLU A 315 0.86 -1.99 25.12
N TYR A 316 1.18 -1.46 23.93
CA TYR A 316 0.36 -1.62 22.72
C TYR A 316 0.79 -2.86 21.94
N ASP A 317 -0.09 -3.87 21.88
CA ASP A 317 0.09 -5.07 21.06
C ASP A 317 -0.32 -4.74 19.61
N ILE A 318 0.62 -4.86 18.67
CA ILE A 318 0.37 -4.60 17.24
C ILE A 318 -0.79 -5.44 16.69
N ASN A 319 -1.04 -6.63 17.26
CA ASN A 319 -2.11 -7.52 16.82
C ASN A 319 -3.52 -6.95 16.99
N ASP A 320 -3.71 -5.99 17.91
CA ASP A 320 -4.98 -5.28 18.11
C ASP A 320 -5.21 -4.17 17.08
N TYR A 321 -4.18 -3.86 16.29
CA TYR A 321 -4.16 -2.79 15.29
C TYR A 321 -4.01 -3.30 13.85
N ILE A 322 -4.27 -4.60 13.64
CA ILE A 322 -4.30 -5.21 12.31
C ILE A 322 -5.67 -5.86 12.12
N ASP A 323 -6.45 -5.39 11.16
CA ASP A 323 -7.74 -5.99 10.75
C ASP A 323 -7.62 -6.61 9.36
N PRO A 324 -7.21 -7.88 9.26
CA PRO A 324 -7.07 -8.53 7.97
C PRO A 324 -8.43 -8.89 7.33
N SER A 325 -9.52 -8.84 8.10
CA SER A 325 -10.84 -9.27 7.62
C SER A 325 -11.41 -8.37 6.52
N ILE A 326 -10.97 -7.11 6.40
CA ILE A 326 -11.37 -6.21 5.30
C ILE A 326 -10.88 -6.77 3.96
N TYR A 327 -9.60 -7.13 3.88
CA TYR A 327 -9.01 -7.78 2.71
C TYR A 327 -9.60 -9.18 2.47
N GLY A 328 -9.76 -9.98 3.51
CA GLY A 328 -10.35 -11.32 3.43
C GLY A 328 -11.79 -11.33 2.93
N ASP A 329 -12.61 -10.35 3.35
CA ASP A 329 -13.99 -10.19 2.86
C ASP A 329 -14.01 -9.74 1.39
N ALA A 330 -13.07 -8.87 0.98
CA ALA A 330 -12.91 -8.49 -0.43
C ALA A 330 -12.52 -9.68 -1.31
N LEU A 331 -11.56 -10.52 -0.88
CA LEU A 331 -11.16 -11.73 -1.61
C LEU A 331 -12.33 -12.69 -1.83
N LYS A 332 -13.11 -12.96 -0.77
CA LYS A 332 -14.30 -13.83 -0.87
C LYS A 332 -15.30 -13.28 -1.86
N ALA A 333 -15.57 -11.97 -1.80
CA ALA A 333 -16.48 -11.31 -2.73
C ALA A 333 -15.99 -11.39 -4.19
N MET A 334 -14.69 -11.28 -4.44
CA MET A 334 -14.12 -11.42 -5.79
C MET A 334 -14.20 -12.86 -6.30
N ILE A 335 -13.99 -13.85 -5.43
CA ILE A 335 -14.16 -15.27 -5.78
C ILE A 335 -15.63 -15.56 -6.13
N ASP A 336 -16.58 -15.06 -5.34
CA ASP A 336 -18.01 -15.24 -5.56
C ASP A 336 -18.48 -14.57 -6.87
N ALA A 337 -17.83 -13.49 -7.29
CA ALA A 337 -18.09 -12.82 -8.57
C ALA A 337 -17.68 -13.66 -9.80
N GLY A 338 -16.77 -14.64 -9.63
CA GLY A 338 -16.43 -15.64 -10.63
C GLY A 338 -15.43 -15.21 -11.70
N GLU A 339 -14.86 -14.00 -11.62
CA GLU A 339 -13.80 -13.53 -12.51
C GLU A 339 -12.43 -13.76 -11.85
N ASN A 340 -11.39 -14.16 -12.63
CA ASN A 340 -10.02 -14.38 -12.16
C ASN A 340 -9.90 -15.26 -10.88
N THR A 341 -10.79 -16.24 -10.75
CA THR A 341 -10.95 -17.08 -9.55
C THR A 341 -9.67 -17.79 -9.14
N ASP A 342 -8.85 -18.22 -10.08
CA ASP A 342 -7.60 -18.92 -9.79
C ASP A 342 -6.62 -17.99 -9.04
N ILE A 343 -6.52 -16.72 -9.45
CA ILE A 343 -5.70 -15.71 -8.79
C ILE A 343 -6.20 -15.48 -7.36
N TYR A 344 -7.50 -15.24 -7.20
CA TYR A 344 -8.07 -14.93 -5.89
C TYR A 344 -8.10 -16.14 -4.95
N GLN A 345 -8.21 -17.36 -5.44
CA GLN A 345 -8.08 -18.59 -4.65
C GLN A 345 -6.65 -18.77 -4.14
N GLN A 346 -5.64 -18.47 -4.97
CA GLN A 346 -4.25 -18.47 -4.51
C GLN A 346 -4.05 -17.44 -3.41
N LEU A 347 -4.49 -16.18 -3.62
CA LEU A 347 -4.40 -15.12 -2.62
C LEU A 347 -5.16 -15.46 -1.33
N LEU A 348 -6.31 -16.15 -1.42
CA LEU A 348 -7.03 -16.60 -0.24
C LEU A 348 -6.24 -17.66 0.55
N THR A 349 -5.56 -18.57 -0.13
CA THR A 349 -4.69 -19.57 0.51
C THR A 349 -3.52 -18.89 1.25
N GLU A 350 -2.90 -17.89 0.63
CA GLU A 350 -1.84 -17.08 1.25
C GLU A 350 -2.37 -16.29 2.46
N TYR A 351 -3.53 -15.65 2.31
CA TYR A 351 -4.22 -14.93 3.38
C TYR A 351 -4.50 -15.81 4.60
N GLU A 352 -5.02 -17.03 4.40
CA GLU A 352 -5.32 -17.98 5.47
C GLU A 352 -4.05 -18.48 6.21
N ALA A 353 -2.91 -18.48 5.53
CA ALA A 353 -1.64 -18.85 6.12
C ALA A 353 -0.98 -17.70 6.92
N ASN A 354 -1.28 -16.46 6.58
CA ASN A 354 -0.63 -15.24 7.06
C ASN A 354 -1.41 -14.51 8.17
N ASN A 355 -2.71 -14.79 8.30
CA ASN A 355 -3.63 -14.05 9.16
C ASN A 355 -4.47 -14.99 10.03
#